data_15d2f28d9796ffbf57c94f9b212bcc11
#
_entry.id   15d2f28d9796ffbf57c94f9b212bcc11
#
_cell.length_a   1.000
_cell.length_b   1.000
_cell.length_c   1.000
_cell.angle_alpha   90.00
_cell.angle_beta   90.00
_cell.angle_gamma   90.00
#
_symmetry.space_group_name_H-M   'P 1'
#
loop_
_entity.id
_entity.type
_entity.pdbx_description
1 polymer ?
#
loop_
_entity_poly.entity_id
_entity_poly.type
_entity_poly.pdbx_seq_one_letter_code
_entity_poly.pdbx_strand_id
1 'polypeptide(L)'
;SAASDVYKRQHLDIERNFSAMQLSSQTLSLSEKLNLLADAAKYDVACTSSGVNRAGKQGHLGNSVSCGICHSFSSDGRCISLLKILQSNDCIYDCKYCVNRAGNDRQRATFTPEEVCTLVTEFYRRNYIEGLFLSSAVCKNPAHTMELMYRTLHLLRNRYRFNGYIHVKAIPGAPAELIEKTGYLADRMSVNLELPTGEGLQKLAPQKTQKAILKPMRQIQSGIVDYRLTAGKSAFLERSSGNRYLSHSIFDTRK
;
A
#
# COMPACT_ATOMS: atom_id res chain seq x y z
N SER A 1 35.94 -10.64 8.54
CA SER A 1 35.24 -10.34 9.81
C SER A 1 33.85 -10.89 9.70
N ALA A 2 33.34 -11.55 10.78
CA ALA A 2 32.07 -12.28 10.78
C ALA A 2 30.85 -11.47 10.26
N ALA A 3 30.81 -10.16 10.44
CA ALA A 3 29.77 -9.28 9.91
C ALA A 3 29.78 -9.18 8.37
N SER A 4 30.95 -9.20 7.74
CA SER A 4 31.12 -9.19 6.27
C SER A 4 30.64 -10.51 5.65
N ASP A 5 30.81 -11.64 6.35
CA ASP A 5 30.44 -12.96 5.83
C ASP A 5 28.95 -13.23 5.98
N VAL A 6 28.31 -12.69 7.02
CA VAL A 6 26.85 -12.70 7.16
C VAL A 6 26.20 -11.86 6.07
N TYR A 7 26.77 -10.68 5.76
CA TYR A 7 26.27 -9.81 4.70
C TYR A 7 26.37 -10.44 3.31
N LYS A 8 27.49 -11.13 3.02
CA LYS A 8 27.70 -11.85 1.76
C LYS A 8 26.77 -13.05 1.60
N ARG A 9 26.53 -13.83 2.67
CA ARG A 9 25.59 -14.96 2.63
C ARG A 9 24.14 -14.48 2.40
N GLN A 10 23.72 -13.43 3.06
CA GLN A 10 22.39 -12.84 2.83
C GLN A 10 22.23 -12.31 1.40
N HIS A 11 23.29 -11.75 0.79
CA HIS A 11 23.26 -11.28 -0.60
C HIS A 11 23.17 -12.44 -1.60
N LEU A 12 23.89 -13.54 -1.36
CA LEU A 12 23.85 -14.76 -2.18
C LEU A 12 22.51 -15.50 -2.07
N ASP A 13 21.87 -15.51 -0.91
CA ASP A 13 20.54 -16.10 -0.71
C ASP A 13 19.44 -15.27 -1.40
N ILE A 14 19.60 -13.94 -1.47
CA ILE A 14 18.71 -13.06 -2.21
C ILE A 14 18.86 -13.28 -3.72
N GLU A 15 20.09 -13.40 -4.24
CA GLU A 15 20.33 -13.68 -5.66
C GLU A 15 19.88 -15.08 -6.07
N ARG A 16 20.04 -16.10 -5.21
CA ARG A 16 19.52 -17.45 -5.44
C ARG A 16 17.98 -17.49 -5.45
N ASN A 17 17.32 -16.77 -4.55
CA ASN A 17 15.88 -16.64 -4.56
C ASN A 17 15.37 -15.85 -5.78
N PHE A 18 16.13 -14.85 -6.27
CA PHE A 18 15.83 -14.15 -7.53
C PHE A 18 15.95 -15.09 -8.74
N SER A 19 16.99 -15.92 -8.80
CA SER A 19 17.19 -16.87 -9.91
C SER A 19 16.21 -18.04 -9.90
N ALA A 20 15.78 -18.51 -8.74
CA ALA A 20 14.79 -19.57 -8.62
C ALA A 20 13.36 -19.13 -9.03
N MET A 21 13.08 -17.83 -9.06
CA MET A 21 11.81 -17.26 -9.53
C MET A 21 11.72 -17.11 -11.07
N GLN A 22 12.81 -17.38 -11.81
CA GLN A 22 12.86 -17.17 -13.26
C GLN A 22 12.39 -18.37 -14.10
N LEU A 23 11.91 -19.44 -13.52
CA LEU A 23 11.48 -20.64 -14.26
C LEU A 23 9.95 -20.83 -14.27
N SER A 24 9.23 -19.96 -14.98
CA SER A 24 8.04 -20.34 -15.76
C SER A 24 7.66 -19.23 -16.73
N SER A 25 7.39 -19.63 -17.97
CA SER A 25 7.03 -18.78 -19.11
C SER A 25 5.91 -17.79 -18.80
N GLN A 26 6.11 -16.50 -19.13
CA GLN A 26 5.16 -15.37 -19.13
C GLN A 26 4.89 -14.66 -17.80
N THR A 27 5.65 -14.82 -16.74
CA THR A 27 5.51 -14.01 -15.54
C THR A 27 6.44 -12.82 -15.60
N LEU A 28 5.86 -11.61 -15.46
CA LEU A 28 6.63 -10.37 -15.34
C LEU A 28 7.65 -10.48 -14.20
N SER A 29 8.85 -10.00 -14.44
CA SER A 29 9.88 -9.85 -13.41
C SER A 29 9.41 -8.89 -12.31
N LEU A 30 10.00 -8.97 -11.13
CA LEU A 30 9.68 -8.08 -10.01
C LEU A 30 9.87 -6.59 -10.37
N SER A 31 10.90 -6.28 -11.17
CA SER A 31 11.15 -4.92 -11.66
C SER A 31 10.07 -4.43 -12.63
N GLU A 32 9.63 -5.27 -13.55
CA GLU A 32 8.53 -4.94 -14.48
C GLU A 32 7.21 -4.75 -13.73
N LYS A 33 6.90 -5.62 -12.78
CA LYS A 33 5.73 -5.45 -11.89
C LYS A 33 5.81 -4.14 -11.11
N LEU A 34 6.99 -3.80 -10.57
CA LEU A 34 7.18 -2.56 -9.81
C LEU A 34 6.90 -1.34 -10.69
N ASN A 35 7.47 -1.28 -11.88
CA ASN A 35 7.24 -0.17 -12.80
C ASN A 35 5.75 -0.04 -13.15
N LEU A 36 5.09 -1.14 -13.46
CA LEU A 36 3.68 -1.16 -13.83
C LEU A 36 2.76 -0.75 -12.69
N LEU A 37 2.97 -1.32 -11.49
CA LEU A 37 2.08 -1.12 -10.35
C LEU A 37 2.37 0.17 -9.58
N ALA A 38 3.58 0.69 -9.63
CA ALA A 38 3.91 2.02 -9.14
C ALA A 38 3.37 3.11 -10.08
N ASP A 39 3.49 2.92 -11.41
CA ASP A 39 2.90 3.83 -12.39
C ASP A 39 1.37 3.88 -12.26
N ALA A 40 0.73 2.73 -12.10
CA ALA A 40 -0.72 2.66 -11.87
C ALA A 40 -1.15 3.33 -10.55
N ALA A 41 -0.30 3.33 -9.53
CA ALA A 41 -0.57 3.94 -8.23
C ALA A 41 -0.54 5.48 -8.25
N LYS A 42 0.09 6.13 -9.24
CA LYS A 42 0.15 7.61 -9.32
C LYS A 42 -1.23 8.25 -9.48
N TYR A 43 -2.18 7.54 -10.07
CA TYR A 43 -3.56 8.02 -10.25
C TYR A 43 -4.41 7.95 -8.97
N ASP A 44 -3.85 7.40 -7.90
CA ASP A 44 -4.48 7.44 -6.58
C ASP A 44 -4.18 8.78 -5.91
N VAL A 45 -5.19 9.63 -5.77
CA VAL A 45 -5.09 11.09 -5.49
C VAL A 45 -4.62 11.43 -4.07
N ALA A 46 -4.35 10.44 -3.22
CA ALA A 46 -3.95 10.68 -1.83
C ALA A 46 -2.51 11.22 -1.63
N CYS A 47 -1.76 11.45 -2.71
CA CYS A 47 -0.37 11.92 -2.64
C CYS A 47 -0.03 12.89 -3.76
N THR A 48 0.72 13.94 -3.42
CA THR A 48 1.41 14.81 -4.38
C THR A 48 2.76 14.19 -4.74
N SER A 49 2.85 13.51 -5.88
CA SER A 49 4.14 13.17 -6.48
C SER A 49 4.53 14.28 -7.47
N SER A 50 5.83 14.62 -7.53
CA SER A 50 6.31 15.74 -8.35
C SER A 50 6.17 15.52 -9.86
N GLY A 51 5.90 14.30 -10.32
CA GLY A 51 5.76 13.95 -11.74
C GLY A 51 7.05 14.10 -12.57
N VAL A 52 8.17 14.44 -11.94
CA VAL A 52 9.45 14.68 -12.63
C VAL A 52 10.15 13.37 -12.94
N ASN A 53 10.41 13.13 -14.22
CA ASN A 53 11.22 12.01 -14.69
C ASN A 53 12.48 12.54 -15.38
N ARG A 54 13.67 12.18 -14.87
CA ARG A 54 14.95 12.63 -15.39
C ARG A 54 15.96 11.49 -15.32
N ALA A 55 16.36 10.99 -16.48
CA ALA A 55 17.42 9.98 -16.56
C ALA A 55 18.78 10.56 -16.10
N GLY A 56 19.59 9.72 -15.47
CA GLY A 56 20.96 10.08 -15.13
C GLY A 56 21.76 10.41 -16.41
N LYS A 57 22.60 11.45 -16.35
CA LYS A 57 23.52 11.83 -17.41
C LYS A 57 24.96 11.62 -16.95
N GLN A 58 25.83 11.18 -17.86
CA GLN A 58 27.24 11.04 -17.56
C GLN A 58 27.85 12.39 -17.12
N GLY A 59 28.60 12.41 -16.03
CA GLY A 59 29.15 13.62 -15.41
C GLY A 59 28.19 14.41 -14.51
N HIS A 60 26.95 13.94 -14.30
CA HIS A 60 25.98 14.54 -13.38
C HIS A 60 25.60 13.54 -12.27
N LEU A 61 25.34 14.06 -11.07
CA LEU A 61 24.88 13.25 -9.95
C LEU A 61 23.36 13.15 -9.94
N GLY A 62 22.85 11.91 -9.76
CA GLY A 62 21.44 11.63 -9.52
C GLY A 62 20.57 11.43 -10.76
N ASN A 63 19.43 10.82 -10.52
CA ASN A 63 18.30 10.68 -11.43
C ASN A 63 17.00 10.99 -10.67
N SER A 64 15.92 11.20 -11.38
CA SER A 64 14.58 11.39 -10.80
C SER A 64 13.59 10.49 -11.51
N VAL A 65 12.82 9.73 -10.76
CA VAL A 65 11.75 8.88 -11.27
C VAL A 65 10.41 9.41 -10.80
N SER A 66 9.47 9.57 -11.72
CA SER A 66 8.17 10.19 -11.46
C SER A 66 7.17 9.32 -10.70
N CYS A 67 7.48 8.05 -10.48
CA CYS A 67 6.56 7.09 -9.85
C CYS A 67 7.22 6.32 -8.70
N GLY A 68 6.39 5.74 -7.84
CA GLY A 68 6.81 4.78 -6.81
C GLY A 68 7.10 5.39 -5.44
N ILE A 69 7.51 6.65 -5.33
CA ILE A 69 7.74 7.29 -4.03
C ILE A 69 6.81 8.49 -3.88
N CYS A 70 6.07 8.51 -2.78
CA CYS A 70 5.24 9.63 -2.39
C CYS A 70 5.65 10.15 -1.02
N HIS A 71 5.22 11.37 -0.70
CA HIS A 71 5.48 12.01 0.58
C HIS A 71 4.19 12.15 1.37
N SER A 72 4.26 11.87 2.66
CA SER A 72 3.20 12.10 3.63
C SER A 72 3.76 12.92 4.79
N PHE A 73 2.91 13.72 5.44
CA PHE A 73 3.31 14.47 6.61
C PHE A 73 2.81 13.75 7.86
N SER A 74 3.69 13.56 8.83
CA SER A 74 3.31 13.09 10.15
C SER A 74 2.72 14.25 10.98
N SER A 75 2.13 13.92 12.12
CA SER A 75 1.49 14.92 12.99
C SER A 75 2.46 15.97 13.57
N ASP A 76 3.74 15.63 13.62
CA ASP A 76 4.83 16.53 14.03
C ASP A 76 5.37 17.42 12.88
N GLY A 77 4.72 17.38 11.69
CA GLY A 77 5.11 18.15 10.50
C GLY A 77 6.26 17.55 9.70
N ARG A 78 6.81 16.41 10.11
CA ARG A 78 7.91 15.75 9.40
C ARG A 78 7.40 15.10 8.12
N CYS A 79 8.14 15.28 7.02
CA CYS A 79 7.90 14.63 5.75
C CYS A 79 8.38 13.17 5.79
N ILE A 80 7.54 12.24 5.42
CA ILE A 80 7.82 10.80 5.36
C ILE A 80 7.76 10.35 3.91
N SER A 81 8.83 9.72 3.42
CA SER A 81 8.89 9.12 2.10
C SER A 81 8.30 7.71 2.10
N LEU A 82 7.33 7.45 1.22
CA LEU A 82 6.62 6.16 1.16
C LEU A 82 6.78 5.52 -0.21
N LEU A 83 7.04 4.21 -0.23
CA LEU A 83 6.86 3.41 -1.44
C LEU A 83 5.35 3.30 -1.71
N LYS A 84 4.90 3.92 -2.80
CA LYS A 84 3.49 3.90 -3.20
C LYS A 84 3.29 2.93 -4.35
N ILE A 85 2.60 1.84 -4.07
CA ILE A 85 2.31 0.78 -5.03
C ILE A 85 0.87 0.27 -4.91
N LEU A 86 0.40 -0.34 -6.00
CA LEU A 86 -0.78 -1.20 -5.97
C LEU A 86 -0.36 -2.65 -5.68
N GLN A 87 -1.13 -3.35 -4.85
CA GLN A 87 -1.02 -4.81 -4.71
C GLN A 87 -1.37 -5.50 -6.04
N SER A 88 -2.38 -4.97 -6.73
CA SER A 88 -2.82 -5.43 -8.05
C SER A 88 -3.41 -4.25 -8.85
N ASN A 89 -3.22 -4.24 -10.18
CA ASN A 89 -3.97 -3.38 -11.10
C ASN A 89 -5.03 -4.16 -11.89
N ASP A 90 -5.20 -5.44 -11.62
CA ASP A 90 -6.25 -6.28 -12.20
C ASP A 90 -7.56 -6.02 -11.46
N CYS A 91 -8.53 -5.36 -12.12
CA CYS A 91 -9.77 -4.91 -11.51
C CYS A 91 -10.97 -5.58 -12.16
N ILE A 92 -11.89 -6.08 -11.32
CA ILE A 92 -13.19 -6.58 -11.79
C ILE A 92 -14.21 -5.48 -12.06
N TYR A 93 -13.94 -4.25 -11.60
CA TYR A 93 -14.85 -3.12 -11.76
C TYR A 93 -14.52 -2.29 -13.02
N ASP A 94 -15.55 -1.72 -13.62
CA ASP A 94 -15.42 -0.85 -14.80
C ASP A 94 -15.76 0.61 -14.49
N CYS A 95 -15.18 1.17 -13.43
CA CYS A 95 -15.36 2.58 -13.08
C CYS A 95 -14.83 3.48 -14.20
N LYS A 96 -15.70 4.30 -14.81
CA LYS A 96 -15.39 5.06 -16.04
C LYS A 96 -14.23 6.04 -15.90
N TYR A 97 -13.95 6.51 -14.70
CA TYR A 97 -12.83 7.42 -14.38
C TYR A 97 -11.51 6.72 -14.06
N CYS A 98 -11.51 5.39 -13.92
CA CYS A 98 -10.34 4.66 -13.44
C CYS A 98 -9.50 4.11 -14.59
N VAL A 99 -8.19 4.34 -14.54
CA VAL A 99 -7.25 3.81 -15.54
C VAL A 99 -7.12 2.28 -15.48
N ASN A 100 -7.40 1.68 -14.31
CA ASN A 100 -7.31 0.24 -14.07
C ASN A 100 -8.67 -0.47 -14.21
N ARG A 101 -9.68 0.18 -14.79
CA ARG A 101 -11.00 -0.45 -15.02
C ARG A 101 -10.89 -1.69 -15.89
N ALA A 102 -11.82 -2.64 -15.71
CA ALA A 102 -11.82 -3.91 -16.43
C ALA A 102 -11.80 -3.75 -17.96
N GLY A 103 -12.55 -2.77 -18.49
CA GLY A 103 -12.64 -2.50 -19.93
C GLY A 103 -11.43 -1.81 -20.57
N ASN A 104 -10.39 -1.45 -19.81
CA ASN A 104 -9.17 -0.89 -20.41
C ASN A 104 -8.19 -2.00 -20.79
N ASP A 105 -7.68 -1.92 -22.02
CA ASP A 105 -6.59 -2.77 -22.49
C ASP A 105 -5.26 -2.29 -21.90
N ARG A 106 -4.93 -2.82 -20.73
CA ARG A 106 -3.68 -2.56 -20.00
C ARG A 106 -3.07 -3.87 -19.51
N GLN A 107 -1.75 -3.91 -19.53
CA GLN A 107 -1.04 -5.01 -18.92
C GLN A 107 -1.42 -5.12 -17.44
N ARG A 108 -1.79 -6.33 -17.01
CA ARG A 108 -2.22 -6.62 -15.64
C ARG A 108 -1.11 -7.33 -14.88
N ALA A 109 -0.98 -6.96 -13.63
CA ALA A 109 -0.05 -7.60 -12.71
C ALA A 109 -0.61 -7.61 -11.29
N THR A 110 -0.14 -8.58 -10.51
CA THR A 110 -0.44 -8.68 -9.08
C THR A 110 0.85 -9.07 -8.38
N PHE A 111 1.20 -8.34 -7.33
CA PHE A 111 2.26 -8.75 -6.43
C PHE A 111 1.78 -9.87 -5.51
N THR A 112 2.65 -10.81 -5.23
CA THR A 112 2.49 -11.67 -4.05
C THR A 112 2.82 -10.87 -2.78
N PRO A 113 2.33 -11.29 -1.61
CA PRO A 113 2.71 -10.66 -0.34
C PRO A 113 4.23 -10.62 -0.12
N GLU A 114 4.93 -11.69 -0.50
CA GLU A 114 6.38 -11.81 -0.37
C GLU A 114 7.14 -10.84 -1.28
N GLU A 115 6.68 -10.65 -2.52
CA GLU A 115 7.25 -9.67 -3.45
C GLU A 115 7.18 -8.24 -2.88
N VAL A 116 6.02 -7.85 -2.32
CA VAL A 116 5.89 -6.53 -1.67
C VAL A 116 6.81 -6.42 -0.47
N CYS A 117 6.89 -7.46 0.37
CA CYS A 117 7.77 -7.46 1.53
C CYS A 117 9.23 -7.30 1.13
N THR A 118 9.68 -7.99 0.09
CA THR A 118 11.04 -7.87 -0.46
C THR A 118 11.32 -6.45 -0.93
N LEU A 119 10.44 -5.87 -1.74
CA LEU A 119 10.59 -4.49 -2.24
C LEU A 119 10.66 -3.47 -1.09
N VAL A 120 9.74 -3.53 -0.14
CA VAL A 120 9.69 -2.60 1.00
C VAL A 120 10.96 -2.71 1.84
N THR A 121 11.40 -3.94 2.13
CA THR A 121 12.58 -4.17 2.97
C THR A 121 13.86 -3.68 2.28
N GLU A 122 14.02 -3.96 0.99
CA GLU A 122 15.19 -3.54 0.22
C GLU A 122 15.24 -2.01 0.06
N PHE A 123 14.13 -1.35 -0.22
CA PHE A 123 14.12 0.11 -0.33
C PHE A 123 14.31 0.80 1.03
N TYR A 124 13.77 0.23 2.10
CA TYR A 124 13.98 0.75 3.44
C TYR A 124 15.46 0.63 3.89
N ARG A 125 16.09 -0.54 3.66
CA ARG A 125 17.52 -0.76 3.98
C ARG A 125 18.45 0.19 3.24
N ARG A 126 18.07 0.61 2.04
CA ARG A 126 18.82 1.57 1.21
C ARG A 126 18.48 3.03 1.51
N ASN A 127 17.66 3.30 2.52
CA ASN A 127 17.19 4.64 2.89
C ASN A 127 16.45 5.38 1.77
N TYR A 128 15.81 4.67 0.84
CA TYR A 128 14.99 5.28 -0.20
C TYR A 128 13.60 5.66 0.30
N ILE A 129 13.08 4.93 1.30
CA ILE A 129 11.76 5.10 1.88
C ILE A 129 11.80 4.93 3.40
N GLU A 130 10.82 5.54 4.06
CA GLU A 130 10.55 5.37 5.49
C GLU A 130 9.31 4.51 5.74
N GLY A 131 8.54 4.21 4.69
CA GLY A 131 7.33 3.41 4.81
C GLY A 131 6.71 2.95 3.51
N LEU A 132 5.53 2.36 3.63
CA LEU A 132 4.74 1.81 2.54
C LEU A 132 3.38 2.52 2.45
N PHE A 133 2.97 2.88 1.24
CA PHE A 133 1.58 3.19 0.91
C PHE A 133 1.03 2.12 -0.03
N LEU A 134 0.16 1.26 0.51
CA LEU A 134 -0.42 0.13 -0.20
C LEU A 134 -1.89 0.39 -0.53
N SER A 135 -2.22 0.33 -1.79
CA SER A 135 -3.58 0.26 -2.29
C SER A 135 -3.75 -0.92 -3.25
N SER A 136 -4.92 -1.11 -3.84
CA SER A 136 -5.15 -2.16 -4.82
C SER A 136 -6.35 -1.85 -5.70
N ALA A 137 -6.32 -2.31 -6.94
CA ALA A 137 -7.53 -2.61 -7.68
C ALA A 137 -8.24 -3.80 -7.03
N VAL A 138 -9.52 -4.00 -7.33
CA VAL A 138 -10.30 -5.11 -6.77
C VAL A 138 -10.15 -6.32 -7.67
N CYS A 139 -9.23 -7.22 -7.32
CA CYS A 139 -9.02 -8.48 -8.05
C CYS A 139 -9.93 -9.59 -7.49
N LYS A 140 -10.57 -10.35 -8.36
CA LYS A 140 -11.54 -11.43 -8.05
C LYS A 140 -12.77 -10.96 -7.26
N ASN A 141 -12.57 -10.45 -6.05
CA ASN A 141 -13.62 -9.86 -5.20
C ASN A 141 -13.01 -9.02 -4.06
N PRO A 142 -13.80 -8.18 -3.36
CA PRO A 142 -13.30 -7.33 -2.27
C PRO A 142 -12.67 -8.10 -1.11
N ALA A 143 -13.22 -9.26 -0.74
CA ALA A 143 -12.70 -10.08 0.37
C ALA A 143 -11.32 -10.64 0.04
N HIS A 144 -11.16 -11.25 -1.14
CA HIS A 144 -9.87 -11.77 -1.61
C HIS A 144 -8.80 -10.67 -1.69
N THR A 145 -9.16 -9.51 -2.24
CA THR A 145 -8.22 -8.38 -2.35
C THR A 145 -7.77 -7.90 -0.98
N MET A 146 -8.71 -7.73 -0.05
CA MET A 146 -8.39 -7.28 1.31
C MET A 146 -7.58 -8.32 2.08
N GLU A 147 -7.85 -9.61 1.87
CA GLU A 147 -7.06 -10.69 2.46
C GLU A 147 -5.61 -10.69 1.95
N LEU A 148 -5.40 -10.48 0.65
CA LEU A 148 -4.06 -10.37 0.07
C LEU A 148 -3.27 -9.22 0.69
N MET A 149 -3.91 -8.06 0.84
CA MET A 149 -3.32 -6.89 1.50
C MET A 149 -3.05 -7.14 2.99
N TYR A 150 -3.98 -7.79 3.69
CA TYR A 150 -3.78 -8.20 5.09
C TYR A 150 -2.56 -9.10 5.24
N ARG A 151 -2.43 -10.14 4.41
CA ARG A 151 -1.27 -11.06 4.42
C ARG A 151 0.03 -10.31 4.19
N THR A 152 0.04 -9.35 3.26
CA THR A 152 1.22 -8.49 3.02
C THR A 152 1.63 -7.73 4.28
N LEU A 153 0.70 -7.04 4.93
CA LEU A 153 0.99 -6.30 6.16
C LEU A 153 1.39 -7.23 7.31
N HIS A 154 0.71 -8.37 7.43
CA HIS A 154 1.02 -9.37 8.45
C HIS A 154 2.44 -9.92 8.31
N LEU A 155 2.87 -10.26 7.09
CA LEU A 155 4.24 -10.68 6.83
C LEU A 155 5.24 -9.57 7.14
N LEU A 156 4.99 -8.34 6.68
CA LEU A 156 5.85 -7.19 6.97
C LEU A 156 6.06 -7.00 8.47
N ARG A 157 4.99 -6.99 9.26
CA ARG A 157 5.09 -6.75 10.71
C ARG A 157 5.69 -7.92 11.47
N ASN A 158 5.26 -9.14 11.19
CA ASN A 158 5.59 -10.30 12.04
C ASN A 158 6.84 -11.05 11.56
N ARG A 159 6.98 -11.31 10.25
CA ARG A 159 8.12 -12.05 9.71
C ARG A 159 9.31 -11.16 9.41
N TYR A 160 9.08 -10.04 8.71
CA TYR A 160 10.15 -9.10 8.34
C TYR A 160 10.43 -8.07 9.45
N ARG A 161 9.61 -8.03 10.50
CA ARG A 161 9.72 -7.12 11.65
C ARG A 161 9.86 -5.65 11.23
N PHE A 162 9.19 -5.30 10.15
CA PHE A 162 9.21 -3.96 9.60
C PHE A 162 8.46 -3.00 10.52
N ASN A 163 9.16 -2.03 11.09
CA ASN A 163 8.61 -1.04 12.00
C ASN A 163 8.42 0.35 11.35
N GLY A 164 8.65 0.48 10.03
CA GLY A 164 8.38 1.70 9.28
C GLY A 164 6.89 2.00 9.14
N TYR A 165 6.59 3.20 8.65
CA TYR A 165 5.22 3.67 8.51
C TYR A 165 4.45 2.89 7.42
N ILE A 166 3.21 2.49 7.72
CA ILE A 166 2.33 1.81 6.76
C ILE A 166 1.00 2.56 6.65
N HIS A 167 0.74 3.06 5.44
CA HIS A 167 -0.58 3.54 5.04
C HIS A 167 -1.23 2.52 4.11
N VAL A 168 -2.43 2.07 4.44
CA VAL A 168 -3.20 1.12 3.62
C VAL A 168 -4.56 1.71 3.24
N LYS A 169 -5.00 1.44 2.01
CA LYS A 169 -6.36 1.75 1.57
C LYS A 169 -7.24 0.53 1.72
N ALA A 170 -8.25 0.62 2.57
CA ALA A 170 -9.25 -0.43 2.72
C ALA A 170 -10.11 -0.54 1.46
N ILE A 171 -10.47 -1.78 1.12
CA ILE A 171 -11.30 -2.09 -0.04
C ILE A 171 -12.78 -2.03 0.34
N PRO A 172 -13.58 -1.14 -0.29
CA PRO A 172 -15.01 -1.09 -0.08
C PRO A 172 -15.69 -2.44 -0.37
N GLY A 173 -16.57 -2.87 0.53
CA GLY A 173 -17.24 -4.16 0.42
C GLY A 173 -16.49 -5.38 0.97
N ALA A 174 -15.27 -5.18 1.48
CA ALA A 174 -14.55 -6.24 2.18
C ALA A 174 -15.20 -6.58 3.54
N PRO A 175 -14.99 -7.82 4.06
CA PRO A 175 -15.47 -8.21 5.38
C PRO A 175 -14.92 -7.29 6.48
N ALA A 176 -15.79 -6.95 7.43
CA ALA A 176 -15.44 -6.05 8.53
C ALA A 176 -14.25 -6.54 9.35
N GLU A 177 -14.20 -7.84 9.60
CA GLU A 177 -13.11 -8.48 10.34
C GLU A 177 -11.74 -8.32 9.65
N LEU A 178 -11.69 -8.43 8.32
CA LEU A 178 -10.44 -8.23 7.57
C LEU A 178 -9.99 -6.77 7.58
N ILE A 179 -10.94 -5.83 7.50
CA ILE A 179 -10.64 -4.40 7.62
C ILE A 179 -10.05 -4.08 8.98
N GLU A 180 -10.65 -4.62 10.04
CA GLU A 180 -10.20 -4.43 11.40
C GLU A 180 -8.79 -5.03 11.63
N LYS A 181 -8.59 -6.32 11.29
CA LYS A 181 -7.29 -6.99 11.39
C LYS A 181 -6.19 -6.24 10.63
N THR A 182 -6.51 -5.72 9.45
CA THR A 182 -5.55 -4.93 8.66
C THR A 182 -5.27 -3.59 9.32
N GLY A 183 -6.28 -2.97 9.93
CA GLY A 183 -6.14 -1.71 10.67
C GLY A 183 -5.15 -1.80 11.82
N TYR A 184 -5.15 -2.91 12.58
CA TYR A 184 -4.18 -3.12 13.66
C TYR A 184 -2.72 -3.23 13.19
N LEU A 185 -2.48 -3.52 11.91
CA LEU A 185 -1.14 -3.63 11.33
C LEU A 185 -0.67 -2.34 10.66
N ALA A 186 -1.58 -1.40 10.42
CA ALA A 186 -1.31 -0.15 9.73
C ALA A 186 -1.20 1.04 10.70
N ASP A 187 -0.38 2.03 10.36
CA ASP A 187 -0.32 3.31 11.06
C ASP A 187 -1.43 4.25 10.60
N ARG A 188 -1.86 4.10 9.34
CA ARG A 188 -2.97 4.83 8.75
C ARG A 188 -3.80 3.90 7.87
N MET A 189 -5.11 3.98 8.00
CA MET A 189 -6.05 3.36 7.08
C MET A 189 -6.99 4.41 6.51
N SER A 190 -7.26 4.35 5.20
CA SER A 190 -8.19 5.25 4.52
C SER A 190 -9.07 4.49 3.54
N VAL A 191 -10.17 5.11 3.14
CA VAL A 191 -11.10 4.58 2.14
C VAL A 191 -11.35 5.69 1.13
N ASN A 192 -11.37 5.36 -0.16
CA ASN A 192 -11.76 6.31 -1.19
C ASN A 192 -13.26 6.59 -1.11
N LEU A 193 -13.63 7.87 -1.01
CA LEU A 193 -15.03 8.29 -1.08
C LEU A 193 -15.59 8.17 -2.50
N GLU A 194 -14.71 8.18 -3.50
CA GLU A 194 -14.96 8.08 -4.94
C GLU A 194 -15.70 9.32 -5.47
N LEU A 195 -17.03 9.37 -5.33
CA LEU A 195 -17.87 10.44 -5.83
C LEU A 195 -18.80 10.97 -4.72
N PRO A 196 -19.10 12.28 -4.72
CA PRO A 196 -19.87 12.91 -3.66
C PRO A 196 -21.35 12.51 -3.66
N THR A 197 -21.91 12.15 -4.84
CA THR A 197 -23.33 11.84 -4.99
C THR A 197 -23.56 10.38 -5.36
N GLY A 198 -24.67 9.81 -4.88
CA GLY A 198 -25.09 8.46 -5.25
C GLY A 198 -25.40 8.30 -6.73
N GLU A 199 -26.00 9.33 -7.35
CA GLU A 199 -26.29 9.35 -8.79
C GLU A 199 -25.01 9.35 -9.63
N GLY A 200 -24.01 10.17 -9.26
CA GLY A 200 -22.71 10.18 -9.91
C GLY A 200 -22.02 8.82 -9.80
N LEU A 201 -22.07 8.21 -8.61
CA LEU A 201 -21.51 6.90 -8.38
C LEU A 201 -22.18 5.82 -9.26
N GLN A 202 -23.53 5.86 -9.34
CA GLN A 202 -24.28 4.91 -10.17
C GLN A 202 -23.98 5.05 -11.67
N LYS A 203 -23.76 6.28 -12.16
CA LYS A 203 -23.43 6.56 -13.57
C LYS A 203 -21.99 6.18 -13.92
N LEU A 204 -21.04 6.43 -13.01
CA LEU A 204 -19.61 6.31 -13.31
C LEU A 204 -18.95 5.07 -12.71
N ALA A 205 -19.53 4.46 -11.68
CA ALA A 205 -19.03 3.26 -11.01
C ALA A 205 -20.18 2.39 -10.50
N PRO A 206 -21.04 1.83 -11.38
CA PRO A 206 -22.28 1.16 -11.01
C PRO A 206 -22.11 -0.05 -10.09
N GLN A 207 -20.92 -0.64 -10.05
CA GLN A 207 -20.62 -1.77 -9.17
C GLN A 207 -20.30 -1.33 -7.72
N LYS A 208 -20.17 -0.02 -7.47
CA LYS A 208 -19.92 0.55 -6.13
C LYS A 208 -21.20 1.19 -5.58
N THR A 209 -21.40 1.03 -4.27
CA THR A 209 -22.51 1.68 -3.57
C THR A 209 -21.97 2.58 -2.46
N GLN A 210 -22.65 3.69 -2.19
CA GLN A 210 -22.29 4.56 -1.06
C GLN A 210 -22.26 3.79 0.26
N LYS A 211 -23.20 2.85 0.46
CA LYS A 211 -23.25 2.01 1.66
C LYS A 211 -21.97 1.18 1.83
N ALA A 212 -21.48 0.57 0.73
CA ALA A 212 -20.25 -0.22 0.75
C ALA A 212 -19.00 0.63 1.03
N ILE A 213 -19.01 1.91 0.67
CA ILE A 213 -17.92 2.87 0.91
C ILE A 213 -17.97 3.42 2.35
N LEU A 214 -19.16 3.85 2.80
CA LEU A 214 -19.32 4.51 4.10
C LEU A 214 -19.23 3.53 5.29
N LYS A 215 -19.63 2.26 5.10
CA LYS A 215 -19.56 1.25 6.17
C LYS A 215 -18.13 1.03 6.69
N PRO A 216 -17.11 0.76 5.86
CA PRO A 216 -15.72 0.66 6.33
C PRO A 216 -15.22 1.96 6.98
N MET A 217 -15.59 3.13 6.46
CA MET A 217 -15.18 4.41 7.05
C MET A 217 -15.67 4.56 8.49
N ARG A 218 -16.95 4.26 8.74
CA ARG A 218 -17.55 4.29 10.10
C ARG A 218 -16.88 3.26 11.02
N GLN A 219 -16.64 2.06 10.51
CA GLN A 219 -15.97 1.00 11.26
C GLN A 219 -14.55 1.42 11.70
N ILE A 220 -13.76 1.97 10.78
CA ILE A 220 -12.42 2.47 11.07
C ILE A 220 -12.48 3.57 12.12
N GLN A 221 -13.42 4.50 12.00
CA GLN A 221 -13.62 5.58 12.97
C GLN A 221 -13.95 5.03 14.37
N SER A 222 -14.90 4.10 14.47
CA SER A 222 -15.26 3.47 15.75
C SER A 222 -14.06 2.73 16.35
N GLY A 223 -13.35 1.92 15.54
CA GLY A 223 -12.16 1.19 16.02
C GLY A 223 -11.06 2.11 16.55
N ILE A 224 -10.86 3.30 15.94
CA ILE A 224 -9.91 4.29 16.46
C ILE A 224 -10.36 4.85 17.81
N VAL A 225 -11.65 5.19 17.93
CA VAL A 225 -12.20 5.72 19.19
C VAL A 225 -12.06 4.66 20.29
N ASP A 226 -12.48 3.43 20.04
CA ASP A 226 -12.42 2.32 20.99
C ASP A 226 -10.97 2.03 21.42
N TYR A 227 -10.04 2.02 20.47
CA TYR A 227 -8.62 1.84 20.76
C TYR A 227 -8.08 2.97 21.64
N ARG A 228 -8.37 4.23 21.33
CA ARG A 228 -7.95 5.39 22.16
C ARG A 228 -8.49 5.31 23.59
N LEU A 229 -9.76 4.93 23.74
CA LEU A 229 -10.38 4.78 25.04
C LEU A 229 -9.78 3.63 25.85
N THR A 230 -9.37 2.56 25.19
CA THR A 230 -8.76 1.38 25.80
C THR A 230 -7.29 1.62 26.11
N ALA A 231 -6.52 2.20 25.18
CA ALA A 231 -5.11 2.51 25.36
C ALA A 231 -4.88 3.53 26.50
N GLY A 232 -5.74 4.55 26.61
CA GLY A 232 -5.68 5.52 27.71
C GLY A 232 -5.98 4.92 29.08
N LYS A 233 -6.50 3.69 29.16
CA LYS A 233 -6.77 2.96 30.42
C LYS A 233 -5.69 1.94 30.78
N SER A 234 -4.77 1.63 29.89
CA SER A 234 -3.77 0.58 30.09
C SER A 234 -2.40 1.01 29.55
N ALA A 235 -1.49 1.32 30.47
CA ALA A 235 -0.08 1.61 30.17
C ALA A 235 0.66 0.45 29.45
N PHE A 236 0.13 -0.77 29.57
CA PHE A 236 0.66 -1.95 28.87
C PHE A 236 0.31 -1.92 27.38
N LEU A 237 -0.91 -1.54 27.02
CA LEU A 237 -1.35 -1.40 25.63
C LEU A 237 -0.62 -0.26 24.91
N GLU A 238 -0.33 0.84 25.60
CA GLU A 238 0.49 1.93 25.05
C GLU A 238 1.90 1.49 24.66
N ARG A 239 2.53 0.63 25.46
CA ARG A 239 3.88 0.13 25.17
C ARG A 239 3.93 -0.97 24.13
N SER A 240 2.92 -1.83 24.06
CA SER A 240 2.91 -3.00 23.17
C SER A 240 2.41 -2.70 21.76
N SER A 241 1.56 -1.70 21.61
CA SER A 241 0.90 -1.40 20.34
C SER A 241 1.61 -0.34 19.48
N GLY A 242 2.63 0.34 20.04
CA GLY A 242 3.44 1.29 19.29
C GLY A 242 2.63 2.33 18.51
N ASN A 243 1.59 2.92 19.10
CA ASN A 243 0.80 4.02 18.54
C ASN A 243 0.14 3.76 17.17
N ARG A 244 -0.08 2.52 16.76
CA ARG A 244 -0.42 2.17 15.38
C ARG A 244 -1.80 2.63 14.90
N TYR A 245 -2.75 2.80 15.79
CA TYR A 245 -4.09 3.32 15.46
C TYR A 245 -4.24 4.84 15.70
N LEU A 246 -3.22 5.51 16.23
CA LEU A 246 -3.31 6.89 16.69
C LEU A 246 -3.01 7.95 15.63
N SER A 247 -2.50 7.58 14.47
CA SER A 247 -2.19 8.57 13.45
C SER A 247 -3.44 8.94 12.62
N HIS A 248 -3.96 10.06 12.96
CA HIS A 248 -4.67 11.10 12.19
C HIS A 248 -5.51 10.75 10.96
N SER A 249 -6.75 11.21 11.09
CA SER A 249 -7.71 11.61 10.06
C SER A 249 -7.97 10.62 8.93
N ILE A 250 -8.98 9.94 9.14
CA ILE A 250 -9.72 9.07 8.26
C ILE A 250 -10.39 9.83 7.12
N PHE A 251 -10.50 11.12 7.25
CA PHE A 251 -11.18 11.96 6.29
C PHE A 251 -10.17 12.86 5.57
N ASP A 252 -9.62 12.37 4.48
CA ASP A 252 -9.17 13.27 3.43
C ASP A 252 -10.41 13.65 2.59
N THR A 253 -11.19 14.58 3.15
CA THR A 253 -12.37 15.17 2.49
C THR A 253 -11.96 16.27 1.52
N ARG A 254 -10.68 16.43 1.19
CA ARG A 254 -10.22 17.38 0.20
C ARG A 254 -10.23 16.76 -1.19
N LYS A 255 -11.38 16.72 -1.77
CA LYS A 255 -11.98 17.20 -3.02
C LYS A 255 -13.32 16.57 -3.25
#